data_73ffcc38141e44347b837a29b59649f6
#
_entry.id   73ffcc38141e44347b837a29b59649f6
#
_cell.length_a   1.000
_cell.length_b   1.000
_cell.length_c   1.000
_cell.angle_alpha   90.00
_cell.angle_beta   90.00
_cell.angle_gamma   90.00
#
_symmetry.space_group_name_H-M   'P 1'
#
loop_
_entity.id
_entity.type
_entity.pdbx_description
1 polymer ?
#
loop_
_entity_poly.entity_id
_entity_poly.type
_entity_poly.pdbx_seq_one_letter_code
_entity_poly.pdbx_strand_id
1 'polypeptide(L)'
;MVKISQPNAFSYWCSWKTQVWTAKNRIKDSGTEIESLFLGDQGARNARSEMSEKNLFGNEGWTSYFSDIRNDLIFVLDDGWDVPYGVHPDKHRDLFGSLIASEARFSFLHGSEKEKLKQLSDRIKSCGWKGMGIWVAAQMPGEQYGKPFDQKVQEIYWTERLLWCKYAGVSYWKVDWGWCDNIPEFRAMLTELARKIYPELIVEHAVVQQPLNGFYKGILTNDGRFIDNKDVVSLTDKMLQVSPVFRSYDVTDSLSVATTLDRVFYLLKNATGLINVEDEPYIGASLGCLNGIMRSAVGKNYTPAASRLLETVAAIKWQRIAPVFSGGTTLCSEELLTDYHDFKNGETWFAPAIGKRIRQSAPAVIARNTALPTVKGKSGAYITCCSFSNGAYAIAAHECSNNKTRQSLPVVLCEETGSPQIIGVFGRFGRLEINTSRKIEKIIAKGLTSSRIVDSDIFEKGKIVIDDAFIERFKSDDDSAPAFTLSVTYQ
;
A
#
# COMPACT_ATOMS: atom_id res chain seq x y z
N MET A 1 -26.67 -3.67 -2.56
CA MET A 1 -25.44 -4.28 -2.03
C MET A 1 -25.10 -3.60 -0.72
N VAL A 2 -24.89 -4.36 0.36
CA VAL A 2 -24.45 -3.81 1.63
C VAL A 2 -22.99 -3.43 1.45
N LYS A 3 -22.64 -2.14 1.51
CA LYS A 3 -21.24 -1.72 1.53
C LYS A 3 -20.56 -2.38 2.72
N ILE A 4 -19.46 -3.07 2.46
CA ILE A 4 -18.63 -3.64 3.52
C ILE A 4 -17.95 -2.46 4.22
N SER A 5 -18.57 -1.99 5.30
CA SER A 5 -18.01 -0.93 6.11
C SER A 5 -16.90 -1.50 6.99
N GLN A 6 -15.70 -0.95 6.89
CA GLN A 6 -14.60 -1.13 7.83
C GLN A 6 -14.20 0.25 8.37
N PRO A 7 -15.04 0.87 9.22
CA PRO A 7 -14.85 2.24 9.66
C PRO A 7 -13.54 2.47 10.44
N ASN A 8 -12.92 1.40 10.92
CA ASN A 8 -11.70 1.44 11.72
C ASN A 8 -10.49 0.80 11.00
N ALA A 9 -10.52 0.68 9.68
CA ALA A 9 -9.35 0.22 8.95
C ALA A 9 -8.24 1.27 9.00
N PHE A 10 -7.02 0.80 9.24
CA PHE A 10 -5.84 1.64 9.35
C PHE A 10 -4.81 1.27 8.29
N SER A 11 -4.06 2.26 7.86
CA SER A 11 -2.85 2.03 7.08
C SER A 11 -1.83 1.23 7.87
N TYR A 12 -0.91 0.56 7.20
CA TYR A 12 0.11 -0.25 7.84
C TYR A 12 1.51 0.04 7.29
N TRP A 13 2.51 -0.31 8.08
CA TRP A 13 3.85 -0.58 7.63
C TRP A 13 4.09 -2.10 7.63
N CYS A 14 4.66 -2.62 6.54
CA CYS A 14 4.89 -4.03 6.30
C CYS A 14 6.40 -4.29 6.16
N SER A 15 6.88 -5.33 6.82
CA SER A 15 8.31 -5.63 6.90
C SER A 15 8.95 -6.19 5.62
N TRP A 16 8.18 -6.61 4.61
CA TRP A 16 8.69 -7.39 3.48
C TRP A 16 9.85 -6.75 2.72
N LYS A 17 9.70 -5.52 2.26
CA LYS A 17 10.79 -4.84 1.54
C LYS A 17 12.01 -4.62 2.42
N THR A 18 11.79 -4.32 3.69
CA THR A 18 12.90 -4.18 4.64
C THR A 18 13.61 -5.52 4.87
N GLN A 19 12.89 -6.64 4.91
CA GLN A 19 13.48 -7.98 4.95
C GLN A 19 14.37 -8.21 3.72
N VAL A 20 13.85 -7.92 2.51
CA VAL A 20 14.61 -8.05 1.25
C VAL A 20 15.88 -7.21 1.28
N TRP A 21 15.78 -5.95 1.70
CA TRP A 21 16.92 -5.03 1.72
C TRP A 21 17.95 -5.40 2.81
N THR A 22 17.51 -5.83 3.97
CA THR A 22 18.40 -6.30 5.04
C THR A 22 19.19 -7.52 4.57
N ALA A 23 18.53 -8.49 3.93
CA ALA A 23 19.18 -9.65 3.34
C ALA A 23 20.19 -9.26 2.25
N LYS A 24 19.81 -8.34 1.36
CA LYS A 24 20.67 -7.86 0.27
C LYS A 24 21.95 -7.23 0.80
N ASN A 25 21.85 -6.39 1.83
CA ASN A 25 23.02 -5.75 2.43
C ASN A 25 23.93 -6.74 3.13
N ARG A 26 23.37 -7.63 3.94
CA ARG A 26 24.15 -8.69 4.62
C ARG A 26 24.94 -9.54 3.61
N ILE A 27 24.35 -9.88 2.48
CA ILE A 27 25.02 -10.69 1.44
C ILE A 27 26.08 -9.85 0.72
N LYS A 28 25.81 -8.58 0.43
CA LYS A 28 26.79 -7.66 -0.17
C LYS A 28 28.02 -7.51 0.71
N ASP A 29 27.82 -7.34 2.00
CA ASP A 29 28.91 -7.21 3.00
C ASP A 29 29.76 -8.50 3.12
N SER A 30 29.21 -9.66 2.75
CA SER A 30 29.93 -10.93 2.71
C SER A 30 30.82 -11.11 1.47
N GLY A 31 30.82 -10.16 0.52
CA GLY A 31 31.61 -10.25 -0.71
C GLY A 31 31.06 -11.26 -1.75
N THR A 32 29.85 -11.77 -1.58
CA THR A 32 29.23 -12.75 -2.49
C THR A 32 28.58 -12.02 -3.66
N GLU A 33 28.68 -12.57 -4.89
CA GLU A 33 27.96 -12.04 -6.06
C GLU A 33 26.45 -12.06 -5.82
N ILE A 34 25.81 -10.88 -5.92
CA ILE A 34 24.49 -10.60 -5.35
C ILE A 34 23.36 -10.99 -6.29
N GLU A 35 23.55 -10.89 -7.61
CA GLU A 35 22.42 -10.90 -8.55
C GLU A 35 21.65 -12.22 -8.58
N SER A 36 22.32 -13.37 -8.49
CA SER A 36 21.65 -14.68 -8.52
C SER A 36 20.91 -15.02 -7.21
N LEU A 37 21.31 -14.42 -6.09
CA LEU A 37 20.79 -14.73 -4.75
C LEU A 37 19.47 -13.98 -4.42
N PHE A 38 19.03 -13.05 -5.27
CA PHE A 38 17.82 -12.26 -5.08
C PHE A 38 16.77 -12.47 -6.17
N LEU A 39 16.96 -13.43 -7.04
CA LEU A 39 15.97 -13.78 -8.04
C LEU A 39 15.05 -14.89 -7.55
N GLY A 40 13.74 -14.68 -7.71
CA GLY A 40 12.71 -15.66 -7.42
C GLY A 40 12.74 -16.19 -5.98
N ASP A 41 12.67 -17.50 -5.84
CA ASP A 41 12.51 -18.18 -4.54
C ASP A 41 13.71 -18.03 -3.60
N GLN A 42 14.92 -17.90 -4.15
CA GLN A 42 16.10 -17.67 -3.32
C GLN A 42 16.06 -16.29 -2.66
N GLY A 43 15.59 -15.28 -3.37
CA GLY A 43 15.38 -13.93 -2.81
C GLY A 43 14.37 -13.95 -1.66
N ALA A 44 13.25 -14.61 -1.85
CA ALA A 44 12.22 -14.77 -0.83
C ALA A 44 12.74 -15.54 0.41
N ARG A 45 13.51 -16.62 0.20
CA ARG A 45 14.14 -17.36 1.29
C ARG A 45 15.09 -16.49 2.11
N ASN A 46 15.93 -15.72 1.45
CA ASN A 46 16.85 -14.80 2.13
C ASN A 46 16.10 -13.71 2.91
N ALA A 47 15.06 -13.15 2.33
CA ALA A 47 14.21 -12.15 3.00
C ALA A 47 13.54 -12.74 4.25
N ARG A 48 12.96 -13.95 4.18
CA ARG A 48 12.37 -14.64 5.35
C ARG A 48 13.36 -14.86 6.47
N SER A 49 14.62 -15.10 6.15
CA SER A 49 15.67 -15.29 7.16
C SER A 49 15.96 -14.04 7.98
N GLU A 50 15.60 -12.86 7.48
CA GLU A 50 15.76 -11.59 8.22
C GLU A 50 14.64 -11.34 9.24
N MET A 51 13.52 -12.06 9.18
CA MET A 51 12.47 -11.98 10.20
C MET A 51 12.97 -12.55 11.51
N SER A 52 13.46 -11.72 12.40
CA SER A 52 14.09 -12.13 13.66
C SER A 52 13.90 -11.11 14.78
N GLU A 53 14.02 -11.55 16.03
CA GLU A 53 13.98 -10.70 17.21
C GLU A 53 14.99 -9.55 17.12
N LYS A 54 16.22 -9.85 16.66
CA LYS A 54 17.27 -8.84 16.49
C LYS A 54 16.87 -7.72 15.54
N ASN A 55 16.33 -8.08 14.38
CA ASN A 55 15.95 -7.07 13.36
C ASN A 55 14.68 -6.31 13.76
N LEU A 56 13.76 -6.93 14.51
CA LEU A 56 12.56 -6.25 14.98
C LEU A 56 12.86 -5.31 16.15
N PHE A 57 13.51 -5.83 17.18
CA PHE A 57 13.57 -5.21 18.53
C PHE A 57 14.97 -4.86 18.98
N GLY A 58 15.99 -5.13 18.17
CA GLY A 58 17.38 -4.76 18.48
C GLY A 58 17.60 -3.25 18.46
N ASN A 59 18.81 -2.83 18.74
CA ASN A 59 19.18 -1.43 18.58
C ASN A 59 18.94 -0.99 17.12
N GLU A 60 18.21 0.09 16.91
CA GLU A 60 17.73 0.53 15.59
C GLU A 60 16.85 -0.51 14.86
N GLY A 61 16.23 -1.42 15.61
CA GLY A 61 15.31 -2.41 15.04
C GLY A 61 14.10 -1.78 14.34
N TRP A 62 13.45 -2.55 13.48
CA TRP A 62 12.35 -2.05 12.61
C TRP A 62 11.19 -1.45 13.40
N THR A 63 10.96 -1.88 14.64
CA THR A 63 9.93 -1.28 15.49
C THR A 63 10.25 0.15 15.95
N SER A 64 11.47 0.65 15.73
CA SER A 64 11.85 2.04 16.00
C SER A 64 11.47 3.00 14.87
N TYR A 65 11.08 2.50 13.70
CA TYR A 65 10.80 3.29 12.51
C TYR A 65 9.60 4.21 12.68
N PHE A 66 9.54 5.26 11.87
CA PHE A 66 8.39 6.17 11.76
C PHE A 66 7.91 6.75 13.10
N SER A 67 8.82 7.24 13.93
CA SER A 67 8.51 7.80 15.27
C SER A 67 7.32 8.77 15.28
N ASP A 68 7.16 9.58 14.21
CA ASP A 68 6.14 10.62 14.11
C ASP A 68 4.73 10.11 13.77
N ILE A 69 4.64 8.89 13.22
CA ILE A 69 3.38 8.35 12.67
C ILE A 69 3.11 6.90 13.04
N ARG A 70 4.03 6.19 13.72
CA ARG A 70 3.85 4.77 14.04
C ARG A 70 2.60 4.48 14.88
N ASN A 71 2.16 5.44 15.68
CA ASN A 71 0.94 5.34 16.46
C ASN A 71 -0.36 5.41 15.63
N ASP A 72 -0.25 5.73 14.34
CA ASP A 72 -1.35 5.66 13.38
C ASP A 72 -1.30 4.42 12.50
N LEU A 73 -0.21 3.65 12.57
CA LEU A 73 0.08 2.53 11.70
C LEU A 73 0.00 1.18 12.41
N ILE A 74 -0.53 0.19 11.70
CA ILE A 74 -0.37 -1.22 12.08
C ILE A 74 1.03 -1.69 11.63
N PHE A 75 1.72 -2.39 12.51
CA PHE A 75 2.98 -3.06 12.17
C PHE A 75 2.68 -4.47 11.65
N VAL A 76 2.83 -4.70 10.34
CA VAL A 76 2.59 -6.01 9.72
C VAL A 76 3.87 -6.81 9.66
N LEU A 77 3.91 -7.92 10.39
CA LEU A 77 4.92 -8.96 10.20
C LEU A 77 4.63 -9.68 8.90
N ASP A 78 5.53 -9.57 7.93
CA ASP A 78 5.34 -10.22 6.63
C ASP A 78 5.89 -11.65 6.61
N ASP A 79 5.83 -12.28 5.46
CA ASP A 79 6.22 -13.66 5.19
C ASP A 79 7.52 -14.08 5.92
N GLY A 80 7.45 -15.20 6.60
CA GLY A 80 8.57 -15.77 7.37
C GLY A 80 8.43 -15.71 8.89
N TRP A 81 7.45 -15.00 9.45
CA TRP A 81 7.28 -14.87 10.90
C TRP A 81 6.80 -16.18 11.56
N ASP A 82 6.06 -17.02 10.83
CA ASP A 82 5.42 -18.25 11.29
C ASP A 82 6.08 -19.53 10.75
N VAL A 83 7.29 -19.41 10.17
CA VAL A 83 8.02 -20.57 9.62
C VAL A 83 9.45 -20.63 10.12
N PRO A 84 10.07 -21.82 10.20
CA PRO A 84 11.47 -22.00 10.60
C PRO A 84 12.45 -21.29 9.65
N TYR A 85 13.68 -21.06 10.09
CA TYR A 85 14.75 -20.55 9.24
C TYR A 85 15.05 -21.47 8.05
N GLY A 86 15.46 -20.88 6.94
CA GLY A 86 15.91 -21.61 5.76
C GLY A 86 14.81 -22.31 4.96
N VAL A 87 13.55 -22.08 5.29
CA VAL A 87 12.41 -22.64 4.56
C VAL A 87 12.41 -22.15 3.11
N HIS A 88 12.34 -23.09 2.19
CA HIS A 88 12.26 -22.81 0.75
C HIS A 88 10.84 -23.11 0.25
N PRO A 89 10.15 -22.16 -0.39
CA PRO A 89 8.76 -22.34 -0.81
C PRO A 89 8.52 -23.61 -1.64
N ASP A 90 9.40 -23.88 -2.59
CA ASP A 90 9.23 -25.03 -3.51
C ASP A 90 9.32 -26.40 -2.83
N LYS A 91 10.02 -26.47 -1.69
CA LYS A 91 10.23 -27.72 -0.97
C LYS A 91 9.37 -27.86 0.29
N HIS A 92 8.89 -26.74 0.81
CA HIS A 92 8.26 -26.68 2.13
C HIS A 92 7.05 -25.74 2.14
N ARG A 93 6.29 -25.68 1.03
CA ARG A 93 5.06 -24.87 0.96
C ARG A 93 4.03 -25.28 2.00
N ASP A 94 4.05 -26.54 2.40
CA ASP A 94 3.22 -27.13 3.45
C ASP A 94 3.44 -26.54 4.84
N LEU A 95 4.50 -25.76 5.07
CA LEU A 95 4.74 -25.14 6.37
C LEU A 95 4.05 -23.78 6.55
N PHE A 96 3.61 -23.15 5.45
CA PHE A 96 3.02 -21.81 5.51
C PHE A 96 1.54 -21.84 5.88
N GLY A 97 1.08 -20.80 6.60
CA GLY A 97 -0.31 -20.67 7.05
C GLY A 97 -0.58 -21.24 8.42
N SER A 98 0.48 -21.58 9.18
CA SER A 98 0.34 -22.12 10.55
C SER A 98 -0.14 -21.08 11.56
N LEU A 99 0.22 -19.82 11.38
CA LEU A 99 0.05 -18.72 12.33
C LEU A 99 0.71 -19.01 13.70
N ILE A 100 1.75 -19.83 13.70
CA ILE A 100 2.53 -20.18 14.89
C ILE A 100 3.82 -19.37 14.90
N ALA A 101 3.96 -18.47 15.87
CA ALA A 101 5.18 -17.68 16.01
C ALA A 101 6.36 -18.56 16.39
N SER A 102 7.44 -18.48 15.63
CA SER A 102 8.62 -19.34 15.80
C SER A 102 9.51 -18.86 16.96
N GLU A 103 9.69 -19.69 17.99
CA GLU A 103 10.61 -19.43 19.10
C GLU A 103 12.07 -19.32 18.63
N ALA A 104 12.44 -20.02 17.56
CA ALA A 104 13.77 -19.88 16.97
C ALA A 104 14.04 -18.49 16.40
N ARG A 105 12.98 -17.73 16.06
CA ARG A 105 13.06 -16.36 15.56
C ARG A 105 12.91 -15.32 16.67
N PHE A 106 12.15 -15.67 17.71
CA PHE A 106 11.74 -14.78 18.81
C PHE A 106 11.95 -15.51 20.14
N SER A 107 13.15 -15.42 20.69
CA SER A 107 13.60 -16.20 21.84
C SER A 107 12.84 -15.92 23.14
N PHE A 108 12.13 -14.79 23.22
CA PHE A 108 11.31 -14.41 24.38
C PHE A 108 9.94 -15.07 24.42
N LEU A 109 9.53 -15.74 23.34
CA LEU A 109 8.22 -16.39 23.28
C LEU A 109 8.19 -17.66 24.11
N HIS A 110 7.09 -17.88 24.83
CA HIS A 110 6.86 -19.09 25.61
C HIS A 110 5.38 -19.36 25.82
N GLY A 111 5.04 -20.58 26.19
CA GLY A 111 3.66 -20.99 26.45
C GLY A 111 2.93 -21.52 25.20
N SER A 112 1.63 -21.44 25.20
CA SER A 112 0.79 -21.87 24.09
C SER A 112 0.86 -20.91 22.90
N GLU A 113 0.44 -21.35 21.71
CA GLU A 113 0.55 -20.59 20.48
C GLU A 113 -0.16 -19.22 20.55
N LYS A 114 -1.35 -19.17 21.16
CA LYS A 114 -2.05 -17.89 21.39
C LYS A 114 -1.31 -16.96 22.36
N GLU A 115 -0.61 -17.51 23.35
CA GLU A 115 0.17 -16.72 24.31
C GLU A 115 1.45 -16.17 23.66
N LYS A 116 2.13 -16.95 22.84
CA LYS A 116 3.27 -16.50 22.03
C LYS A 116 2.85 -15.34 21.10
N LEU A 117 1.74 -15.52 20.40
CA LEU A 117 1.19 -14.48 19.52
C LEU A 117 0.84 -13.20 20.30
N LYS A 118 0.29 -13.34 21.51
CA LYS A 118 0.01 -12.21 22.39
C LYS A 118 1.27 -11.48 22.83
N GLN A 119 2.30 -12.21 23.27
CA GLN A 119 3.59 -11.63 23.68
C GLN A 119 4.22 -10.82 22.56
N LEU A 120 4.16 -11.33 21.33
CA LEU A 120 4.66 -10.64 20.14
C LEU A 120 3.84 -9.35 19.85
N SER A 121 2.52 -9.45 19.92
CA SER A 121 1.61 -8.30 19.74
C SER A 121 1.83 -7.22 20.80
N ASP A 122 1.92 -7.60 22.06
CA ASP A 122 2.13 -6.67 23.17
C ASP A 122 3.49 -5.97 23.05
N ARG A 123 4.54 -6.69 22.66
CA ARG A 123 5.88 -6.12 22.47
C ARG A 123 5.91 -5.11 21.31
N ILE A 124 5.24 -5.37 20.21
CA ILE A 124 5.11 -4.41 19.09
C ILE A 124 4.35 -3.16 19.55
N LYS A 125 3.22 -3.32 20.24
CA LYS A 125 2.44 -2.21 20.78
C LYS A 125 3.25 -1.37 21.79
N SER A 126 4.07 -2.00 22.62
CA SER A 126 4.93 -1.29 23.58
C SER A 126 6.00 -0.42 22.90
N CYS A 127 6.33 -0.70 21.63
CA CYS A 127 7.20 0.16 20.81
C CYS A 127 6.46 1.39 20.22
N GLY A 128 5.18 1.59 20.54
CA GLY A 128 4.38 2.74 20.13
C GLY A 128 3.58 2.54 18.84
N TRP A 129 3.51 1.34 18.28
CA TRP A 129 2.66 1.03 17.13
C TRP A 129 1.21 0.90 17.54
N LYS A 130 0.29 1.27 16.64
CA LYS A 130 -1.15 1.19 16.88
C LYS A 130 -1.63 -0.24 17.15
N GLY A 131 -1.02 -1.21 16.49
CA GLY A 131 -1.33 -2.61 16.63
C GLY A 131 -0.37 -3.49 15.83
N MET A 132 -0.53 -4.80 15.97
CA MET A 132 0.16 -5.80 15.17
C MET A 132 -0.76 -6.37 14.11
N GLY A 133 -0.27 -6.44 12.88
CA GLY A 133 -0.83 -7.23 11.79
C GLY A 133 0.11 -8.38 11.43
N ILE A 134 -0.42 -9.37 10.75
CA ILE A 134 0.34 -10.53 10.28
C ILE A 134 0.03 -10.83 8.81
N TRP A 135 1.04 -11.25 8.11
CA TRP A 135 0.91 -11.90 6.82
C TRP A 135 0.33 -13.30 7.00
N VAL A 136 -0.60 -13.68 6.15
CA VAL A 136 -1.32 -14.95 6.21
C VAL A 136 -1.25 -15.62 4.84
N ALA A 137 -0.65 -16.81 4.78
CA ALA A 137 -0.75 -17.62 3.58
C ALA A 137 -2.19 -18.10 3.38
N ALA A 138 -2.69 -17.99 2.16
CA ALA A 138 -4.05 -18.44 1.81
C ALA A 138 -4.11 -19.97 1.70
N GLN A 139 -3.78 -20.70 2.78
CA GLN A 139 -3.74 -22.16 2.81
C GLN A 139 -3.68 -22.71 4.24
N MET A 140 -4.05 -23.96 4.40
CA MET A 140 -3.74 -24.73 5.59
C MET A 140 -2.36 -25.41 5.43
N PRO A 141 -1.58 -25.52 6.52
CA PRO A 141 -0.29 -26.23 6.51
C PRO A 141 -0.45 -27.75 6.60
N GLY A 142 0.70 -28.46 6.49
CA GLY A 142 0.82 -29.90 6.71
C GLY A 142 0.06 -30.74 5.71
N GLU A 143 -0.59 -31.78 6.18
CA GLU A 143 -1.29 -32.77 5.34
C GLU A 143 -2.46 -32.18 4.53
N GLN A 144 -2.94 -31.00 4.88
CA GLN A 144 -4.02 -30.32 4.15
C GLN A 144 -3.51 -29.48 2.98
N TYR A 145 -2.22 -29.20 2.93
CA TYR A 145 -1.62 -28.53 1.79
C TYR A 145 -1.80 -29.36 0.51
N GLY A 146 -2.19 -28.72 -0.56
CA GLY A 146 -2.40 -29.37 -1.85
C GLY A 146 -3.70 -30.14 -2.01
N LYS A 147 -4.53 -30.24 -0.97
CA LYS A 147 -5.85 -30.87 -1.07
C LYS A 147 -6.89 -29.92 -1.66
N PRO A 148 -7.93 -30.42 -2.30
CA PRO A 148 -9.04 -29.60 -2.74
C PRO A 148 -9.63 -28.79 -1.58
N PHE A 149 -10.16 -27.60 -1.89
CA PHE A 149 -10.83 -26.76 -0.90
C PHE A 149 -12.05 -27.48 -0.34
N ASP A 150 -12.06 -27.71 0.98
CA ASP A 150 -13.18 -28.21 1.77
C ASP A 150 -13.56 -27.16 2.81
N GLN A 151 -14.69 -26.50 2.61
CA GLN A 151 -15.13 -25.41 3.46
C GLN A 151 -15.21 -25.79 4.94
N LYS A 152 -15.75 -26.99 5.27
CA LYS A 152 -15.94 -27.40 6.66
C LYS A 152 -14.60 -27.62 7.39
N VAL A 153 -13.65 -28.24 6.71
CA VAL A 153 -12.31 -28.46 7.25
C VAL A 153 -11.60 -27.13 7.46
N GLN A 154 -11.69 -26.24 6.48
CA GLN A 154 -11.11 -24.90 6.53
C GLN A 154 -11.74 -24.04 7.64
N GLU A 155 -13.07 -24.07 7.80
CA GLU A 155 -13.77 -23.32 8.85
C GLU A 155 -13.32 -23.71 10.26
N ILE A 156 -13.10 -25.00 10.52
CA ILE A 156 -12.61 -25.48 11.83
C ILE A 156 -11.21 -24.90 12.08
N TYR A 157 -10.31 -25.03 11.12
CA TYR A 157 -8.94 -24.57 11.23
C TYR A 157 -8.86 -23.04 11.43
N TRP A 158 -9.51 -22.27 10.57
CA TRP A 158 -9.44 -20.81 10.63
C TRP A 158 -10.21 -20.22 11.81
N THR A 159 -11.23 -20.91 12.31
CA THR A 159 -11.90 -20.53 13.58
C THR A 159 -10.91 -20.52 14.75
N GLU A 160 -10.11 -21.56 14.88
CA GLU A 160 -9.09 -21.61 15.94
C GLU A 160 -8.07 -20.48 15.78
N ARG A 161 -7.58 -20.21 14.57
CA ARG A 161 -6.61 -19.14 14.29
C ARG A 161 -7.19 -17.75 14.58
N LEU A 162 -8.45 -17.53 14.27
CA LEU A 162 -9.16 -16.30 14.61
C LEU A 162 -9.30 -16.11 16.13
N LEU A 163 -9.58 -17.18 16.87
CA LEU A 163 -9.63 -17.13 18.34
C LEU A 163 -8.26 -16.81 18.94
N TRP A 164 -7.16 -17.34 18.39
CA TRP A 164 -5.82 -16.96 18.81
C TRP A 164 -5.53 -15.47 18.54
N CYS A 165 -5.87 -15.01 17.34
CA CYS A 165 -5.68 -13.61 16.98
C CYS A 165 -6.52 -12.66 17.83
N LYS A 166 -7.76 -13.03 18.13
CA LYS A 166 -8.62 -12.27 19.05
C LYS A 166 -8.03 -12.18 20.45
N TYR A 167 -7.55 -13.29 21.01
CA TYR A 167 -6.88 -13.32 22.30
C TYR A 167 -5.61 -12.48 22.33
N ALA A 168 -4.82 -12.53 21.25
CA ALA A 168 -3.57 -11.78 21.12
C ALA A 168 -3.79 -10.29 20.76
N GLY A 169 -4.99 -9.90 20.34
CA GLY A 169 -5.29 -8.55 19.86
C GLY A 169 -4.55 -8.20 18.56
N VAL A 170 -4.41 -9.17 17.66
CA VAL A 170 -3.94 -8.95 16.29
C VAL A 170 -4.98 -8.12 15.56
N SER A 171 -4.56 -7.02 14.92
CA SER A 171 -5.49 -6.04 14.34
C SER A 171 -5.69 -6.19 12.83
N TYR A 172 -4.80 -6.90 12.14
CA TYR A 172 -4.77 -6.95 10.68
C TYR A 172 -4.27 -8.28 10.14
N TRP A 173 -4.97 -8.84 9.15
CA TRP A 173 -4.53 -9.96 8.33
C TRP A 173 -4.25 -9.49 6.91
N LYS A 174 -3.01 -9.60 6.47
CA LYS A 174 -2.59 -9.47 5.08
C LYS A 174 -2.63 -10.85 4.43
N VAL A 175 -3.76 -11.22 3.81
CA VAL A 175 -3.95 -12.54 3.21
C VAL A 175 -3.42 -12.53 1.77
N ASP A 176 -2.36 -13.28 1.55
CA ASP A 176 -1.56 -13.23 0.32
C ASP A 176 -1.63 -14.56 -0.48
N TRP A 177 -0.51 -15.00 -1.01
CA TRP A 177 -0.41 -16.22 -1.78
C TRP A 177 -0.66 -17.49 -0.93
N GLY A 178 -0.94 -18.60 -1.60
CA GLY A 178 -1.14 -19.90 -1.00
C GLY A 178 -1.88 -20.83 -1.94
N TRP A 179 -2.17 -22.05 -1.48
CA TRP A 179 -2.87 -23.03 -2.29
C TRP A 179 -4.30 -22.60 -2.66
N CYS A 180 -4.94 -21.85 -1.78
CA CYS A 180 -6.31 -21.34 -1.97
C CYS A 180 -6.35 -19.86 -2.38
N ASP A 181 -5.23 -19.26 -2.80
CA ASP A 181 -5.13 -17.82 -3.07
C ASP A 181 -6.10 -17.33 -4.15
N ASN A 182 -6.38 -18.17 -5.15
CA ASN A 182 -7.26 -17.89 -6.27
C ASN A 182 -8.64 -18.55 -6.14
N ILE A 183 -9.08 -18.87 -4.92
CA ILE A 183 -10.41 -19.45 -4.63
C ILE A 183 -11.29 -18.39 -3.94
N PRO A 184 -12.27 -17.77 -4.65
CA PRO A 184 -13.14 -16.75 -4.07
C PRO A 184 -13.93 -17.24 -2.85
N GLU A 185 -14.34 -18.50 -2.84
CA GLU A 185 -15.08 -19.13 -1.75
C GLU A 185 -14.24 -19.20 -0.47
N PHE A 186 -12.93 -19.45 -0.59
CA PHE A 186 -11.99 -19.42 0.53
C PHE A 186 -11.87 -17.99 1.11
N ARG A 187 -11.73 -16.99 0.24
CA ARG A 187 -11.64 -15.59 0.66
C ARG A 187 -12.93 -15.10 1.33
N ALA A 188 -14.08 -15.48 0.77
CA ALA A 188 -15.40 -15.19 1.35
C ALA A 188 -15.54 -15.83 2.74
N MET A 189 -15.20 -17.11 2.87
CA MET A 189 -15.22 -17.84 4.13
C MET A 189 -14.37 -17.15 5.21
N LEU A 190 -13.11 -16.77 4.90
CA LEU A 190 -12.25 -16.05 5.85
C LEU A 190 -12.87 -14.74 6.33
N THR A 191 -13.43 -13.96 5.40
CA THR A 191 -14.09 -12.68 5.72
C THR A 191 -15.30 -12.89 6.63
N GLU A 192 -16.14 -13.88 6.32
CA GLU A 192 -17.35 -14.19 7.11
C GLU A 192 -17.00 -14.70 8.49
N LEU A 193 -16.02 -15.61 8.61
CA LEU A 193 -15.55 -16.12 9.89
C LEU A 193 -14.97 -14.98 10.75
N ALA A 194 -14.15 -14.11 10.16
CA ALA A 194 -13.59 -12.96 10.86
C ALA A 194 -14.71 -12.06 11.40
N ARG A 195 -15.71 -11.71 10.60
CA ARG A 195 -16.86 -10.91 11.05
C ARG A 195 -17.63 -11.56 12.20
N LYS A 196 -17.77 -12.88 12.16
CA LYS A 196 -18.53 -13.64 13.18
C LYS A 196 -17.75 -13.77 14.49
N ILE A 197 -16.43 -14.00 14.43
CA ILE A 197 -15.60 -14.39 15.58
C ILE A 197 -14.85 -13.19 16.15
N TYR A 198 -14.29 -12.36 15.26
CA TYR A 198 -13.45 -11.23 15.61
C TYR A 198 -13.73 -10.03 14.67
N PRO A 199 -14.87 -9.33 14.85
CA PRO A 199 -15.31 -8.24 13.97
C PRO A 199 -14.32 -7.07 13.83
N GLU A 200 -13.46 -6.87 14.83
CA GLU A 200 -12.46 -5.80 14.86
C GLU A 200 -11.23 -6.13 13.99
N LEU A 201 -11.05 -7.39 13.59
CA LEU A 201 -9.96 -7.78 12.72
C LEU A 201 -10.18 -7.25 11.30
N ILE A 202 -9.21 -6.54 10.78
CA ILE A 202 -9.20 -6.13 9.38
C ILE A 202 -8.62 -7.26 8.54
N VAL A 203 -9.39 -7.74 7.56
CA VAL A 203 -8.95 -8.76 6.60
C VAL A 203 -8.72 -8.09 5.26
N GLU A 204 -7.46 -8.05 4.84
CA GLU A 204 -7.06 -7.58 3.53
C GLU A 204 -6.83 -8.77 2.61
N HIS A 205 -7.44 -8.73 1.44
CA HIS A 205 -7.19 -9.69 0.39
C HIS A 205 -6.36 -9.07 -0.73
N ALA A 206 -5.50 -9.88 -1.32
CA ALA A 206 -4.86 -9.61 -2.58
C ALA A 206 -5.07 -10.81 -3.50
N VAL A 207 -5.33 -10.53 -4.74
CA VAL A 207 -5.37 -11.57 -5.77
C VAL A 207 -4.39 -11.18 -6.84
N VAL A 208 -3.73 -12.16 -7.36
CA VAL A 208 -2.86 -12.13 -8.52
C VAL A 208 -2.09 -10.82 -8.76
N GLN A 209 -0.82 -10.93 -8.64
CA GLN A 209 0.14 -9.84 -8.79
C GLN A 209 0.32 -9.40 -10.26
N GLN A 210 -0.76 -8.98 -10.94
CA GLN A 210 -0.67 -8.55 -12.34
C GLN A 210 -1.56 -7.36 -12.68
N PRO A 211 -1.19 -6.59 -13.70
CA PRO A 211 -2.06 -5.55 -14.22
C PRO A 211 -3.37 -6.13 -14.72
N LEU A 212 -4.46 -5.45 -14.42
CA LEU A 212 -5.82 -5.83 -14.78
C LEU A 212 -6.21 -5.29 -16.17
N ASN A 213 -5.27 -5.21 -17.10
CA ASN A 213 -5.55 -4.76 -18.46
C ASN A 213 -5.31 -5.88 -19.47
N GLY A 214 -5.98 -5.83 -20.60
CA GLY A 214 -5.99 -6.87 -21.63
C GLY A 214 -4.69 -7.07 -22.40
N PHE A 215 -3.55 -6.54 -21.96
CA PHE A 215 -2.26 -6.70 -22.62
C PHE A 215 -1.58 -8.04 -22.35
N TYR A 216 -2.06 -8.77 -21.37
CA TYR A 216 -1.47 -10.05 -20.96
C TYR A 216 -2.36 -11.21 -21.34
N LYS A 217 -1.73 -12.29 -21.77
CA LYS A 217 -2.44 -13.55 -22.07
C LYS A 217 -2.98 -14.22 -20.81
N GLY A 218 -2.39 -13.95 -19.64
CA GLY A 218 -2.78 -14.53 -18.36
C GLY A 218 -1.62 -14.74 -17.41
N ILE A 219 -1.85 -15.52 -16.37
CA ILE A 219 -0.89 -15.82 -15.31
C ILE A 219 -0.68 -17.30 -15.12
N LEU A 220 0.49 -17.68 -14.63
CA LEU A 220 0.76 -18.99 -14.09
C LEU A 220 0.53 -18.95 -12.59
N THR A 221 -0.39 -19.76 -12.08
CA THR A 221 -0.70 -19.87 -10.65
C THR A 221 0.35 -20.70 -9.91
N ASN A 222 0.34 -20.66 -8.57
CA ASN A 222 1.26 -21.43 -7.73
C ASN A 222 1.09 -22.95 -7.88
N ASP A 223 -0.08 -23.42 -8.28
CA ASP A 223 -0.38 -24.82 -8.55
C ASP A 223 -0.11 -25.25 -10.00
N GLY A 224 0.55 -24.38 -10.78
CA GLY A 224 0.97 -24.66 -12.16
C GLY A 224 -0.12 -24.49 -13.23
N ARG A 225 -1.33 -24.03 -12.86
CA ARG A 225 -2.39 -23.75 -13.85
C ARG A 225 -2.14 -22.41 -14.52
N PHE A 226 -2.54 -22.32 -15.79
CA PHE A 226 -2.59 -21.06 -16.51
C PHE A 226 -4.01 -20.49 -16.45
N ILE A 227 -4.14 -19.25 -15.95
CA ILE A 227 -5.39 -18.50 -15.95
C ILE A 227 -5.33 -17.43 -17.01
N ASP A 228 -6.26 -17.46 -17.95
CA ASP A 228 -6.40 -16.44 -19.01
C ASP A 228 -6.70 -15.06 -18.38
N ASN A 229 -6.28 -13.98 -19.04
CA ASN A 229 -6.44 -12.63 -18.51
C ASN A 229 -7.89 -12.24 -18.23
N LYS A 230 -8.85 -12.66 -19.05
CA LYS A 230 -10.29 -12.43 -18.79
C LYS A 230 -10.77 -13.13 -17.50
N ASP A 231 -10.20 -14.31 -17.22
CA ASP A 231 -10.53 -15.06 -16.02
C ASP A 231 -9.87 -14.45 -14.79
N VAL A 232 -8.68 -13.83 -14.93
CA VAL A 232 -8.03 -13.02 -13.89
C VAL A 232 -8.90 -11.82 -13.51
N VAL A 233 -9.43 -11.10 -14.48
CA VAL A 233 -10.35 -9.97 -14.23
C VAL A 233 -11.61 -10.45 -13.52
N SER A 234 -12.23 -11.53 -14.02
CA SER A 234 -13.44 -12.13 -13.40
C SER A 234 -13.16 -12.60 -11.97
N LEU A 235 -11.99 -13.20 -11.73
CA LEU A 235 -11.56 -13.64 -10.41
C LEU A 235 -11.38 -12.44 -9.47
N THR A 236 -10.71 -11.39 -9.94
CA THR A 236 -10.54 -10.15 -9.19
C THR A 236 -11.87 -9.54 -8.81
N ASP A 237 -12.82 -9.46 -9.74
CA ASP A 237 -14.15 -8.92 -9.47
C ASP A 237 -14.89 -9.71 -8.37
N LYS A 238 -14.81 -11.04 -8.40
CA LYS A 238 -15.38 -11.88 -7.33
C LYS A 238 -14.72 -11.62 -5.98
N MET A 239 -13.40 -11.47 -5.95
CA MET A 239 -12.63 -11.18 -4.73
C MET A 239 -12.95 -9.79 -4.17
N LEU A 240 -13.13 -8.79 -5.03
CA LEU A 240 -13.51 -7.43 -4.63
C LEU A 240 -14.86 -7.38 -3.92
N GLN A 241 -15.81 -8.27 -4.28
CA GLN A 241 -17.13 -8.31 -3.65
C GLN A 241 -17.11 -8.86 -2.21
N VAL A 242 -16.07 -9.60 -1.84
CA VAL A 242 -15.96 -10.24 -0.52
C VAL A 242 -14.87 -9.64 0.36
N SER A 243 -14.11 -8.68 -0.17
CA SER A 243 -12.95 -8.11 0.51
C SER A 243 -13.32 -6.86 1.30
N PRO A 244 -13.15 -6.85 2.63
CA PRO A 244 -13.25 -5.62 3.43
C PRO A 244 -12.18 -4.58 3.04
N VAL A 245 -10.96 -5.06 2.78
CA VAL A 245 -9.86 -4.31 2.21
C VAL A 245 -9.25 -5.13 1.08
N PHE A 246 -9.03 -4.51 -0.07
CA PHE A 246 -8.36 -5.13 -1.20
C PHE A 246 -7.07 -4.38 -1.54
N ARG A 247 -5.96 -5.09 -1.57
CA ARG A 247 -4.65 -4.55 -1.89
C ARG A 247 -4.45 -4.45 -3.40
N SER A 248 -4.04 -3.26 -3.85
CA SER A 248 -3.87 -2.99 -5.28
C SER A 248 -2.78 -3.85 -5.92
N TYR A 249 -1.71 -4.13 -5.21
CA TYR A 249 -0.62 -5.01 -5.65
C TYR A 249 0.63 -4.86 -4.76
N ASP A 250 1.55 -5.84 -4.82
CA ASP A 250 2.92 -5.68 -4.32
C ASP A 250 3.69 -4.72 -5.22
N VAL A 251 3.59 -3.44 -4.92
CA VAL A 251 4.29 -2.42 -5.69
C VAL A 251 5.79 -2.59 -5.46
N THR A 252 6.51 -2.82 -6.53
CA THR A 252 7.96 -2.67 -6.54
C THR A 252 8.29 -1.18 -6.67
N ASP A 253 9.44 -0.75 -6.19
CA ASP A 253 9.91 0.65 -6.30
C ASP A 253 9.94 1.17 -7.76
N SER A 254 9.78 0.26 -8.69
CA SER A 254 9.97 0.46 -10.11
C SER A 254 8.69 0.31 -10.91
N LEU A 255 7.53 0.16 -10.25
CA LEU A 255 6.26 0.14 -10.96
C LEU A 255 5.97 1.54 -11.50
N SER A 256 5.51 1.64 -12.75
CA SER A 256 5.13 2.94 -13.29
C SER A 256 3.91 3.49 -12.59
N VAL A 257 3.87 4.81 -12.42
CA VAL A 257 2.73 5.53 -11.87
C VAL A 257 1.46 5.22 -12.68
N ALA A 258 1.57 5.17 -14.01
CA ALA A 258 0.48 4.84 -14.90
C ALA A 258 -0.12 3.45 -14.60
N THR A 259 0.72 2.44 -14.39
CA THR A 259 0.27 1.08 -14.06
C THR A 259 -0.43 1.04 -12.72
N THR A 260 0.11 1.75 -11.72
CA THR A 260 -0.51 1.83 -10.39
C THR A 260 -1.88 2.52 -10.46
N LEU A 261 -1.97 3.66 -11.16
CA LEU A 261 -3.22 4.39 -11.33
C LEU A 261 -4.28 3.57 -12.08
N ASP A 262 -3.90 2.88 -13.16
CA ASP A 262 -4.83 2.04 -13.91
C ASP A 262 -5.48 0.96 -13.02
N ARG A 263 -4.67 0.32 -12.17
CA ARG A 263 -5.16 -0.66 -11.18
C ARG A 263 -6.06 -0.01 -10.14
N VAL A 264 -5.60 1.06 -9.52
CA VAL A 264 -6.35 1.71 -8.44
C VAL A 264 -7.71 2.18 -8.95
N PHE A 265 -7.80 2.77 -10.15
CA PHE A 265 -9.07 3.17 -10.73
C PHE A 265 -9.99 1.98 -11.04
N TYR A 266 -9.43 0.87 -11.54
CA TYR A 266 -10.23 -0.35 -11.71
C TYR A 266 -10.82 -0.82 -10.38
N LEU A 267 -9.99 -0.88 -9.35
CA LEU A 267 -10.40 -1.35 -8.03
C LEU A 267 -11.42 -0.43 -7.39
N LEU A 268 -11.21 0.89 -7.43
CA LEU A 268 -12.16 1.88 -6.92
C LEU A 268 -13.53 1.80 -7.58
N LYS A 269 -13.56 1.52 -8.89
CA LYS A 269 -14.82 1.37 -9.65
C LYS A 269 -15.59 0.12 -9.25
N ASN A 270 -14.91 -0.98 -8.93
CA ASN A 270 -15.53 -2.30 -8.78
C ASN A 270 -15.57 -2.79 -7.33
N ALA A 271 -14.82 -2.18 -6.41
CA ALA A 271 -14.77 -2.64 -5.03
C ALA A 271 -16.00 -2.26 -4.21
N THR A 272 -16.36 -3.13 -3.27
CA THR A 272 -17.37 -2.88 -2.24
C THR A 272 -16.75 -2.47 -0.90
N GLY A 273 -15.46 -2.77 -0.70
CA GLY A 273 -14.66 -2.42 0.46
C GLY A 273 -13.67 -1.27 0.20
N LEU A 274 -12.69 -1.15 1.07
CA LEU A 274 -11.61 -0.18 0.95
C LEU A 274 -10.53 -0.69 0.00
N ILE A 275 -9.83 0.22 -0.66
CA ILE A 275 -8.65 -0.09 -1.46
C ILE A 275 -7.41 0.33 -0.68
N ASN A 276 -6.42 -0.56 -0.64
CA ASN A 276 -5.10 -0.28 -0.13
C ASN A 276 -4.13 -0.09 -1.29
N VAL A 277 -3.50 1.08 -1.34
CA VAL A 277 -2.45 1.41 -2.31
C VAL A 277 -1.11 1.22 -1.64
N GLU A 278 -0.30 0.27 -2.14
CA GLU A 278 1.04 0.05 -1.60
C GLU A 278 2.05 1.04 -2.18
N ASP A 279 2.88 1.57 -1.31
CA ASP A 279 4.08 2.38 -1.59
C ASP A 279 3.91 3.59 -2.53
N GLU A 280 2.68 3.99 -2.86
CA GLU A 280 2.39 5.21 -3.56
C GLU A 280 1.50 6.13 -2.68
N PRO A 281 2.11 6.74 -1.64
CA PRO A 281 1.37 7.40 -0.56
C PRO A 281 0.52 8.57 -1.03
N TYR A 282 0.96 9.32 -2.06
CA TYR A 282 0.17 10.45 -2.58
C TYR A 282 -0.99 10.01 -3.48
N ILE A 283 -0.87 8.85 -4.14
CA ILE A 283 -2.02 8.22 -4.80
C ILE A 283 -3.05 7.82 -3.73
N GLY A 284 -2.61 7.14 -2.68
CA GLY A 284 -3.47 6.76 -1.57
C GLY A 284 -4.15 7.96 -0.91
N ALA A 285 -3.38 9.00 -0.57
CA ALA A 285 -3.88 10.21 0.08
C ALA A 285 -4.89 10.99 -0.77
N SER A 286 -4.62 11.16 -2.07
CA SER A 286 -5.47 11.94 -2.98
C SER A 286 -6.70 11.18 -3.47
N LEU A 287 -6.76 9.86 -3.34
CA LEU A 287 -7.90 9.03 -3.73
C LEU A 287 -8.69 8.47 -2.55
N GLY A 288 -8.35 8.85 -1.33
CA GLY A 288 -9.02 8.39 -0.12
C GLY A 288 -8.77 6.93 0.25
N CYS A 289 -7.69 6.33 -0.26
CA CYS A 289 -7.35 4.94 -0.03
C CYS A 289 -6.52 4.74 1.25
N LEU A 290 -6.46 3.49 1.74
CA LEU A 290 -5.47 3.08 2.71
C LEU A 290 -4.07 3.08 2.09
N ASN A 291 -3.04 3.24 2.91
CA ASN A 291 -1.65 3.15 2.51
C ASN A 291 -1.00 1.90 3.13
N GLY A 292 -0.63 0.94 2.28
CA GLY A 292 0.26 -0.14 2.62
C GLY A 292 1.70 0.32 2.39
N ILE A 293 2.44 0.54 3.48
CA ILE A 293 3.79 1.08 3.40
C ILE A 293 4.77 -0.07 3.51
N MET A 294 5.56 -0.28 2.48
CA MET A 294 6.67 -1.23 2.47
C MET A 294 8.03 -0.55 2.52
N ARG A 295 8.09 0.78 2.41
CA ARG A 295 9.32 1.55 2.39
C ARG A 295 10.13 1.34 3.65
N SER A 296 11.44 1.08 3.47
CA SER A 296 12.37 1.03 4.58
C SER A 296 12.68 2.43 5.08
N ALA A 297 12.61 2.64 6.39
CA ALA A 297 13.04 3.89 7.03
C ALA A 297 14.57 4.00 7.16
N VAL A 298 15.32 2.99 6.76
CA VAL A 298 16.78 2.93 6.91
C VAL A 298 17.47 3.04 5.56
N GLY A 299 18.42 3.98 5.50
CA GLY A 299 19.42 4.05 4.47
C GLY A 299 18.95 4.65 3.15
N LYS A 300 19.35 5.88 2.91
CA LYS A 300 19.17 6.60 1.64
C LYS A 300 19.70 5.85 0.40
N ASN A 301 20.46 4.76 0.60
CA ASN A 301 21.18 4.04 -0.46
C ASN A 301 20.45 2.77 -0.92
N TYR A 302 19.32 2.42 -0.34
CA TYR A 302 18.74 1.09 -0.55
C TYR A 302 17.67 1.03 -1.61
N THR A 303 16.88 2.08 -1.79
CA THR A 303 15.85 2.16 -2.82
C THR A 303 15.56 3.60 -3.20
N PRO A 304 15.04 3.88 -4.41
CA PRO A 304 14.40 5.16 -4.71
C PRO A 304 13.25 5.48 -3.74
N ALA A 305 12.55 4.47 -3.23
CA ALA A 305 11.47 4.63 -2.26
C ALA A 305 11.97 5.06 -0.87
N ALA A 306 13.16 4.64 -0.44
CA ALA A 306 13.75 5.09 0.83
C ALA A 306 14.08 6.58 0.82
N SER A 307 14.34 7.17 -0.35
CA SER A 307 14.61 8.62 -0.49
C SER A 307 13.36 9.49 -0.37
N ARG A 308 12.17 8.89 -0.41
CA ARG A 308 10.86 9.59 -0.40
C ARG A 308 10.04 9.25 0.85
N LEU A 309 10.69 9.08 1.99
CA LEU A 309 10.02 8.65 3.24
C LEU A 309 9.04 9.68 3.78
N LEU A 310 9.32 10.97 3.59
CA LEU A 310 8.45 12.03 4.08
C LEU A 310 7.11 12.11 3.31
N GLU A 311 7.00 11.57 2.11
CA GLU A 311 5.71 11.41 1.43
C GLU A 311 4.78 10.46 2.22
N THR A 312 5.35 9.37 2.77
CA THR A 312 4.63 8.47 3.67
C THR A 312 4.14 9.19 4.92
N VAL A 313 5.02 9.96 5.56
CA VAL A 313 4.68 10.75 6.76
C VAL A 313 3.55 11.74 6.45
N ALA A 314 3.65 12.44 5.32
CA ALA A 314 2.63 13.39 4.89
C ALA A 314 1.27 12.73 4.65
N ALA A 315 1.24 11.61 3.94
CA ALA A 315 0.01 10.88 3.63
C ALA A 315 -0.68 10.37 4.91
N ILE A 316 0.07 9.83 5.86
CA ILE A 316 -0.49 9.36 7.13
C ILE A 316 -0.97 10.51 8.01
N LYS A 317 -0.23 11.63 8.08
CA LYS A 317 -0.71 12.83 8.76
C LYS A 317 -1.98 13.40 8.12
N TRP A 318 -2.11 13.31 6.79
CA TRP A 318 -3.33 13.66 6.09
C TRP A 318 -4.52 12.79 6.51
N GLN A 319 -4.32 11.49 6.70
CA GLN A 319 -5.40 10.58 7.15
C GLN A 319 -5.95 10.90 8.54
N ARG A 320 -5.19 11.59 9.39
CA ARG A 320 -5.71 12.15 10.66
C ARG A 320 -6.76 13.24 10.42
N ILE A 321 -6.67 13.94 9.28
CA ILE A 321 -7.54 15.07 8.90
C ILE A 321 -8.70 14.56 8.05
N ALA A 322 -8.40 13.73 7.06
CA ALA A 322 -9.33 13.22 6.06
C ALA A 322 -9.31 11.68 6.10
N PRO A 323 -10.18 11.05 6.88
CA PRO A 323 -10.23 9.60 7.03
C PRO A 323 -10.48 8.90 5.70
N VAL A 324 -9.88 7.73 5.54
CA VAL A 324 -10.07 6.88 4.36
C VAL A 324 -11.52 6.49 4.15
N PHE A 325 -11.93 6.29 2.90
CA PHE A 325 -13.28 5.90 2.53
C PHE A 325 -13.27 5.13 1.21
N SER A 326 -14.39 4.48 0.87
CA SER A 326 -14.55 3.85 -0.43
C SER A 326 -15.60 4.58 -1.26
N GLY A 327 -15.29 4.85 -2.54
CA GLY A 327 -16.27 5.35 -3.51
C GLY A 327 -16.46 6.85 -3.54
N GLY A 328 -15.43 7.65 -3.28
CA GLY A 328 -15.43 9.08 -3.57
C GLY A 328 -15.35 9.39 -5.06
N THR A 329 -15.70 10.60 -5.46
CA THR A 329 -15.46 11.08 -6.83
C THR A 329 -13.97 11.29 -7.01
N THR A 330 -13.39 10.66 -8.03
CA THR A 330 -11.98 10.79 -8.37
C THR A 330 -11.83 11.43 -9.74
N LEU A 331 -10.84 12.28 -9.86
CA LEU A 331 -10.47 12.94 -11.10
C LEU A 331 -8.99 12.67 -11.38
N CYS A 332 -8.60 12.54 -12.64
CA CYS A 332 -7.21 12.46 -13.04
C CYS A 332 -6.96 13.22 -14.34
N SER A 333 -5.72 13.29 -14.82
CA SER A 333 -5.36 13.95 -16.07
C SER A 333 -5.97 13.26 -17.30
N GLU A 334 -6.33 14.03 -18.35
CA GLU A 334 -6.82 13.52 -19.65
C GLU A 334 -5.75 12.79 -20.45
N GLU A 335 -4.47 12.93 -20.10
CA GLU A 335 -3.38 12.27 -20.80
C GLU A 335 -3.48 10.77 -20.67
N LEU A 336 -3.15 10.07 -21.77
CA LEU A 336 -3.03 8.64 -21.77
C LEU A 336 -1.92 8.21 -20.80
N LEU A 337 -2.23 7.33 -19.88
CA LEU A 337 -1.24 6.77 -18.99
C LEU A 337 -0.32 5.82 -19.77
N THR A 338 0.78 6.33 -20.28
CA THR A 338 1.76 5.60 -21.12
C THR A 338 3.13 5.46 -20.47
N ASP A 339 3.25 5.93 -19.25
CA ASP A 339 4.48 5.86 -18.47
C ASP A 339 4.92 4.42 -18.24
N TYR A 340 6.24 4.19 -18.18
CA TYR A 340 6.80 2.88 -17.89
C TYR A 340 8.15 3.00 -17.16
N HIS A 341 8.53 1.95 -16.45
CA HIS A 341 9.85 1.81 -15.86
C HIS A 341 10.55 0.57 -16.40
N ASP A 342 11.83 0.72 -16.73
CA ASP A 342 12.68 -0.38 -17.16
C ASP A 342 13.37 -1.00 -15.94
N PHE A 343 12.97 -2.23 -15.59
CA PHE A 343 13.66 -2.99 -14.56
C PHE A 343 15.06 -3.38 -15.00
N LYS A 344 16.06 -3.03 -14.20
CA LYS A 344 17.42 -3.55 -14.33
C LYS A 344 17.54 -4.88 -13.57
N ASN A 345 18.55 -5.66 -13.92
CA ASN A 345 18.87 -6.86 -13.15
C ASN A 345 19.10 -6.50 -11.68
N GLY A 346 18.48 -7.25 -10.78
CA GLY A 346 18.59 -7.03 -9.34
C GLY A 346 17.75 -5.88 -8.75
N GLU A 347 16.98 -5.12 -9.54
CA GLU A 347 16.05 -4.10 -9.01
C GLU A 347 14.81 -4.70 -8.34
N THR A 348 14.44 -5.91 -8.71
CA THR A 348 13.29 -6.60 -8.15
C THR A 348 13.65 -8.04 -7.82
N TRP A 349 13.02 -8.58 -6.80
CA TRP A 349 13.11 -10.01 -6.46
C TRP A 349 12.21 -10.88 -7.37
N PHE A 350 11.30 -10.26 -8.10
CA PHE A 350 10.49 -10.97 -9.11
C PHE A 350 11.35 -11.43 -10.28
N ALA A 351 10.96 -12.57 -10.84
CA ALA A 351 11.59 -13.04 -12.09
C ALA A 351 11.57 -11.92 -13.15
N PRO A 352 12.65 -11.72 -13.90
CA PRO A 352 12.75 -10.63 -14.90
C PRO A 352 11.57 -10.60 -15.89
N ALA A 353 11.01 -11.78 -16.22
CA ALA A 353 9.84 -11.90 -17.08
C ALA A 353 8.57 -11.27 -16.49
N ILE A 354 8.39 -11.30 -15.17
CA ILE A 354 7.24 -10.67 -14.48
C ILE A 354 7.44 -9.16 -14.45
N GLY A 355 8.61 -8.69 -14.06
CA GLY A 355 8.94 -7.27 -14.08
C GLY A 355 8.76 -6.64 -15.46
N LYS A 356 9.24 -7.31 -16.50
CA LYS A 356 9.06 -6.86 -17.90
C LYS A 356 7.59 -6.79 -18.30
N ARG A 357 6.75 -7.73 -17.85
CA ARG A 357 5.31 -7.71 -18.12
C ARG A 357 4.62 -6.53 -17.45
N ILE A 358 4.92 -6.29 -16.19
CA ILE A 358 4.36 -5.15 -15.42
C ILE A 358 4.73 -3.83 -16.10
N ARG A 359 5.95 -3.67 -16.55
CA ARG A 359 6.41 -2.49 -17.28
C ARG A 359 5.60 -2.15 -18.53
N GLN A 360 5.19 -3.16 -19.28
CA GLN A 360 4.53 -3.00 -20.57
C GLN A 360 3.01 -2.75 -20.45
N SER A 361 2.48 -2.67 -19.26
CA SER A 361 1.04 -2.81 -19.01
C SER A 361 0.29 -1.50 -18.87
N ALA A 362 0.81 -0.41 -19.28
CA ALA A 362 0.12 0.85 -19.06
C ALA A 362 -0.61 1.38 -20.31
N PRO A 363 -1.87 1.16 -20.52
CA PRO A 363 -2.78 2.27 -20.79
C PRO A 363 -3.96 2.26 -19.85
N ALA A 364 -4.33 3.43 -19.36
CA ALA A 364 -5.46 3.61 -18.49
C ALA A 364 -6.79 3.51 -19.24
N VAL A 365 -7.20 2.29 -19.53
CA VAL A 365 -8.50 2.05 -20.15
C VAL A 365 -9.65 2.60 -19.29
N ILE A 366 -9.49 2.58 -17.97
CA ILE A 366 -10.54 2.92 -17.01
C ILE A 366 -10.51 4.40 -16.66
N ALA A 367 -9.34 4.99 -16.51
CA ALA A 367 -9.20 6.43 -16.25
C ALA A 367 -9.77 7.30 -17.38
N ARG A 368 -9.80 6.82 -18.61
CA ARG A 368 -10.42 7.52 -19.76
C ARG A 368 -11.91 7.79 -19.59
N ASN A 369 -12.60 7.01 -18.77
CA ASN A 369 -14.02 7.18 -18.53
C ASN A 369 -14.32 7.95 -17.23
N THR A 370 -13.29 8.53 -16.61
CA THR A 370 -13.40 9.32 -15.39
C THR A 370 -13.32 10.80 -15.76
N ALA A 371 -14.15 11.63 -15.14
CA ALA A 371 -14.06 13.08 -15.30
C ALA A 371 -12.71 13.57 -14.77
N LEU A 372 -12.00 14.36 -15.56
CA LEU A 372 -10.62 14.75 -15.33
C LEU A 372 -10.48 16.25 -15.13
N PRO A 373 -9.56 16.72 -14.27
CA PRO A 373 -9.23 18.14 -14.21
C PRO A 373 -8.55 18.57 -15.51
N THR A 374 -8.86 19.77 -15.97
CA THR A 374 -8.20 20.35 -17.14
C THR A 374 -6.76 20.69 -16.80
N VAL A 375 -5.82 20.10 -17.53
CA VAL A 375 -4.39 20.38 -17.43
C VAL A 375 -3.97 21.20 -18.64
N LYS A 376 -3.40 22.40 -18.42
CA LYS A 376 -2.88 23.25 -19.51
C LYS A 376 -1.37 23.06 -19.66
N GLY A 377 -0.93 22.77 -20.87
CA GLY A 377 0.48 22.59 -21.22
C GLY A 377 0.87 21.11 -21.32
N LYS A 378 2.12 20.86 -21.72
CA LYS A 378 2.69 19.50 -21.72
C LYS A 378 3.03 19.09 -20.30
N SER A 379 2.37 18.08 -19.80
CA SER A 379 2.57 17.56 -18.46
C SER A 379 3.46 16.34 -18.46
N GLY A 380 4.46 16.33 -17.57
CA GLY A 380 5.18 15.12 -17.20
C GLY A 380 4.59 14.46 -15.94
N ALA A 381 3.37 14.79 -15.56
CA ALA A 381 2.71 14.30 -14.37
C ALA A 381 1.24 13.97 -14.60
N TYR A 382 0.72 13.07 -13.77
CA TYR A 382 -0.70 12.76 -13.67
C TYR A 382 -1.29 13.43 -12.43
N ILE A 383 -2.54 13.88 -12.53
CA ILE A 383 -3.21 14.58 -11.44
C ILE A 383 -4.38 13.73 -10.94
N THR A 384 -4.41 13.54 -9.62
CA THR A 384 -5.53 12.88 -8.94
C THR A 384 -6.11 13.78 -7.87
N CYS A 385 -7.42 13.73 -7.68
CA CYS A 385 -8.09 14.48 -6.61
C CYS A 385 -9.35 13.77 -6.13
N CYS A 386 -9.78 14.12 -4.93
CA CYS A 386 -10.92 13.50 -4.27
C CYS A 386 -11.55 14.43 -3.24
N SER A 387 -12.88 14.42 -3.18
CA SER A 387 -13.65 15.01 -2.08
C SER A 387 -13.91 13.95 -1.02
N PHE A 388 -13.58 14.24 0.23
CA PHE A 388 -13.77 13.35 1.36
C PHE A 388 -15.15 13.53 2.00
N SER A 389 -15.62 12.49 2.69
CA SER A 389 -16.94 12.50 3.35
C SER A 389 -17.08 13.56 4.44
N ASN A 390 -15.99 14.04 5.01
CA ASN A 390 -15.96 15.13 5.99
C ASN A 390 -15.83 16.53 5.36
N GLY A 391 -15.93 16.65 4.04
CA GLY A 391 -15.82 17.91 3.31
C GLY A 391 -14.39 18.37 3.03
N ALA A 392 -13.37 17.61 3.42
CA ALA A 392 -12.01 17.88 2.99
C ALA A 392 -11.81 17.53 1.50
N TYR A 393 -10.81 18.13 0.88
CA TYR A 393 -10.45 17.90 -0.51
C TYR A 393 -8.95 17.63 -0.62
N ALA A 394 -8.55 16.68 -1.46
CA ALA A 394 -7.14 16.40 -1.72
C ALA A 394 -6.84 16.49 -3.21
N ILE A 395 -5.66 16.98 -3.55
CA ILE A 395 -5.12 16.98 -4.91
C ILE A 395 -3.65 16.58 -4.90
N ALA A 396 -3.26 15.72 -5.84
CA ALA A 396 -1.89 15.27 -5.98
C ALA A 396 -1.42 15.31 -7.43
N ALA A 397 -0.15 15.68 -7.62
CA ALA A 397 0.58 15.52 -8.87
C ALA A 397 1.56 14.36 -8.77
N HIS A 398 1.53 13.45 -9.74
CA HIS A 398 2.36 12.25 -9.82
C HIS A 398 3.27 12.36 -11.03
N GLU A 399 4.59 12.41 -10.80
CA GLU A 399 5.58 12.48 -11.88
C GLU A 399 5.66 11.13 -12.63
N CYS A 400 5.80 11.17 -13.95
CA CYS A 400 6.00 9.96 -14.75
C CYS A 400 7.36 9.33 -14.45
N SER A 401 7.39 8.00 -14.32
CA SER A 401 8.61 7.26 -13.96
C SER A 401 9.72 7.33 -15.01
N ASN A 402 9.35 7.51 -16.28
CA ASN A 402 10.30 7.66 -17.39
C ASN A 402 10.84 9.09 -17.55
N ASN A 403 10.30 10.04 -16.81
CA ASN A 403 10.69 11.45 -16.90
C ASN A 403 11.74 11.77 -15.83
N LYS A 404 13.01 11.56 -16.15
CA LYS A 404 14.14 11.78 -15.24
C LYS A 404 14.46 13.24 -14.99
N THR A 405 13.89 14.16 -15.75
CA THR A 405 14.04 15.60 -15.57
C THR A 405 12.81 16.15 -14.87
N ARG A 406 13.01 16.76 -13.71
CA ARG A 406 12.01 17.59 -13.02
C ARG A 406 11.64 18.75 -13.94
N GLN A 407 10.70 18.54 -14.85
CA GLN A 407 10.16 19.61 -15.68
C GLN A 407 9.18 20.44 -14.84
N SER A 408 9.07 21.72 -15.17
CA SER A 408 8.03 22.57 -14.61
C SER A 408 6.68 21.93 -14.89
N LEU A 409 5.97 21.58 -13.84
CA LEU A 409 4.65 20.97 -13.95
C LEU A 409 3.64 22.01 -14.45
N PRO A 410 2.61 21.59 -15.20
CA PRO A 410 1.67 22.50 -15.86
C PRO A 410 0.79 23.21 -14.87
N VAL A 411 0.07 24.19 -15.38
CA VAL A 411 -1.09 24.77 -14.73
C VAL A 411 -2.18 23.72 -14.64
N VAL A 412 -2.56 23.37 -13.42
CA VAL A 412 -3.71 22.49 -13.15
C VAL A 412 -4.88 23.36 -12.75
N LEU A 413 -5.98 23.22 -13.46
CA LEU A 413 -7.26 23.81 -13.10
C LEU A 413 -8.13 22.72 -12.50
N CYS A 414 -8.44 22.81 -11.23
CA CYS A 414 -9.51 22.02 -10.64
C CYS A 414 -10.82 22.75 -10.85
N GLU A 415 -11.77 22.07 -11.49
CA GLU A 415 -13.13 22.56 -11.57
C GLU A 415 -13.77 22.59 -10.17
N GLU A 416 -14.88 23.30 -10.06
CA GLU A 416 -15.52 23.65 -8.81
C GLU A 416 -15.61 22.51 -7.79
N THR A 417 -14.91 22.68 -6.69
CA THR A 417 -14.85 21.67 -5.60
C THR A 417 -15.89 21.91 -4.52
N GLY A 418 -16.81 22.83 -4.73
CA GLY A 418 -17.63 23.40 -3.66
C GLY A 418 -16.84 24.43 -2.85
N SER A 419 -16.93 24.39 -1.53
CA SER A 419 -16.16 25.26 -0.63
C SER A 419 -15.53 24.44 0.48
N PRO A 420 -14.52 23.61 0.18
CA PRO A 420 -13.86 22.79 1.18
C PRO A 420 -13.09 23.67 2.18
N GLN A 421 -13.27 23.43 3.47
CA GLN A 421 -12.55 24.16 4.51
C GLN A 421 -11.10 23.68 4.68
N ILE A 422 -10.81 22.46 4.26
CA ILE A 422 -9.46 21.89 4.33
C ILE A 422 -9.13 21.25 2.98
N ILE A 423 -7.97 21.63 2.44
CA ILE A 423 -7.45 21.10 1.18
C ILE A 423 -6.05 20.55 1.41
N GLY A 424 -5.82 19.29 1.08
CA GLY A 424 -4.49 18.68 1.02
C GLY A 424 -3.90 18.84 -0.38
N VAL A 425 -2.68 19.34 -0.45
CA VAL A 425 -1.93 19.51 -1.71
C VAL A 425 -0.66 18.67 -1.63
N PHE A 426 -0.46 17.80 -2.61
CA PHE A 426 0.63 16.83 -2.65
C PHE A 426 1.36 16.87 -3.98
N GLY A 427 2.67 16.96 -3.96
CA GLY A 427 3.48 16.98 -5.17
C GLY A 427 3.83 18.39 -5.64
N ARG A 428 4.33 18.48 -6.87
CA ARG A 428 4.79 19.72 -7.49
C ARG A 428 3.83 20.15 -8.59
N PHE A 429 3.54 21.43 -8.59
CA PHE A 429 2.70 22.07 -9.60
C PHE A 429 3.43 23.34 -10.07
N GLY A 430 3.50 23.58 -11.38
CA GLY A 430 3.95 24.88 -11.88
C GLY A 430 2.98 25.99 -11.47
N ARG A 431 1.67 25.70 -11.58
CA ARG A 431 0.58 26.54 -11.08
C ARG A 431 -0.65 25.68 -10.82
N LEU A 432 -1.26 25.82 -9.67
CA LEU A 432 -2.50 25.16 -9.29
C LEU A 432 -3.59 26.21 -9.04
N GLU A 433 -4.72 26.11 -9.74
CA GLU A 433 -5.89 26.94 -9.52
C GLU A 433 -7.06 26.06 -9.06
N ILE A 434 -7.65 26.38 -7.92
CA ILE A 434 -8.80 25.68 -7.35
C ILE A 434 -9.96 26.66 -7.25
N ASN A 435 -11.02 26.44 -8.02
CA ASN A 435 -12.22 27.26 -7.97
C ASN A 435 -13.06 26.91 -6.75
N THR A 436 -13.61 27.92 -6.08
CA THR A 436 -14.48 27.77 -4.91
C THR A 436 -15.82 28.46 -5.15
N SER A 437 -16.91 27.88 -4.63
CA SER A 437 -18.26 28.43 -4.76
C SER A 437 -18.53 29.61 -3.84
N ARG A 438 -17.72 29.83 -2.81
CA ARG A 438 -17.86 30.91 -1.82
C ARG A 438 -16.66 31.86 -1.90
N LYS A 439 -16.89 33.09 -1.47
CA LYS A 439 -15.83 34.10 -1.39
C LYS A 439 -14.86 33.74 -0.25
N ILE A 440 -13.57 33.69 -0.57
CA ILE A 440 -12.51 33.38 0.40
C ILE A 440 -12.21 34.65 1.22
N GLU A 441 -12.13 34.47 2.54
CA GLU A 441 -11.71 35.49 3.49
C GLU A 441 -10.24 35.33 3.87
N LYS A 442 -9.82 34.11 4.15
CA LYS A 442 -8.46 33.81 4.65
C LYS A 442 -8.01 32.41 4.27
N ILE A 443 -6.70 32.25 4.03
CA ILE A 443 -6.06 30.96 3.84
C ILE A 443 -4.83 30.85 4.75
N ILE A 444 -4.74 29.73 5.48
CA ILE A 444 -3.54 29.34 6.24
C ILE A 444 -3.01 28.05 5.66
N ALA A 445 -1.78 28.07 5.19
CA ALA A 445 -1.08 26.88 4.71
C ALA A 445 -0.18 26.30 5.81
N LYS A 446 -0.22 24.97 5.99
CA LYS A 446 0.58 24.25 6.99
C LYS A 446 1.25 23.04 6.36
N GLY A 447 2.57 22.94 6.50
CA GLY A 447 3.33 21.76 6.06
C GLY A 447 2.90 20.47 6.79
N LEU A 448 2.82 19.37 6.06
CA LEU A 448 2.54 18.05 6.64
C LEU A 448 3.82 17.38 7.16
N THR A 449 4.98 17.72 6.61
CA THR A 449 6.29 17.18 6.99
C THR A 449 7.19 18.22 7.65
N SER A 450 6.87 19.50 7.50
CA SER A 450 7.59 20.62 8.12
C SER A 450 6.71 21.32 9.16
N SER A 451 7.31 22.02 10.09
CA SER A 451 6.59 22.87 11.05
C SER A 451 6.14 24.22 10.45
N ARG A 452 6.36 24.42 9.13
CA ARG A 452 6.08 25.69 8.46
C ARG A 452 4.60 25.99 8.41
N ILE A 453 4.23 27.17 8.83
CA ILE A 453 2.89 27.75 8.72
C ILE A 453 3.01 29.07 7.98
N VAL A 454 2.18 29.27 6.97
CA VAL A 454 2.17 30.50 6.13
C VAL A 454 0.76 31.03 6.10
N ASP A 455 0.54 32.23 6.60
CA ASP A 455 -0.66 33.05 6.33
C ASP A 455 -0.49 33.66 4.91
N SER A 456 -1.51 33.56 4.06
CA SER A 456 -1.27 33.76 2.65
C SER A 456 -2.46 34.36 1.90
N ASP A 457 -2.14 35.29 1.00
CA ASP A 457 -3.08 35.91 0.06
C ASP A 457 -3.10 35.16 -1.29
N ILE A 458 -2.96 33.85 -1.28
CA ILE A 458 -2.97 32.99 -2.48
C ILE A 458 -4.37 32.80 -3.09
N PHE A 459 -5.22 33.80 -3.03
CA PHE A 459 -6.56 33.70 -3.58
C PHE A 459 -6.95 34.98 -4.35
N GLU A 460 -7.73 34.78 -5.40
CA GLU A 460 -8.30 35.80 -6.25
C GLU A 460 -9.76 35.48 -6.52
N LYS A 461 -10.68 36.46 -6.34
CA LYS A 461 -12.11 36.42 -6.81
C LYS A 461 -12.74 35.01 -6.88
N GLY A 462 -12.73 34.23 -5.78
CA GLY A 462 -13.39 32.93 -5.73
C GLY A 462 -12.53 31.75 -6.22
N LYS A 463 -11.23 31.91 -6.34
CA LYS A 463 -10.29 30.83 -6.62
C LYS A 463 -9.03 30.93 -5.76
N ILE A 464 -8.47 29.79 -5.44
CA ILE A 464 -7.14 29.65 -4.82
C ILE A 464 -6.13 29.54 -5.95
N VAL A 465 -5.03 30.29 -5.87
CA VAL A 465 -3.97 30.28 -6.87
C VAL A 465 -2.64 30.02 -6.16
N ILE A 466 -2.00 28.92 -6.50
CA ILE A 466 -0.75 28.46 -5.91
C ILE A 466 0.27 28.32 -7.03
N ASP A 467 1.41 28.98 -6.90
CA ASP A 467 2.53 28.85 -7.82
C ASP A 467 3.64 27.94 -7.28
N ASP A 468 4.61 27.63 -8.12
CA ASP A 468 5.76 26.81 -7.77
C ASP A 468 6.58 27.42 -6.61
N ALA A 469 6.76 28.74 -6.59
CA ALA A 469 7.49 29.43 -5.52
C ALA A 469 6.80 29.28 -4.16
N PHE A 470 5.49 29.24 -4.12
CA PHE A 470 4.73 28.96 -2.91
C PHE A 470 4.89 27.52 -2.46
N ILE A 471 4.81 26.56 -3.40
CA ILE A 471 4.94 25.13 -3.12
C ILE A 471 6.33 24.80 -2.57
N GLU A 472 7.40 25.36 -3.14
CA GLU A 472 8.77 25.13 -2.70
C GLU A 472 9.02 25.58 -1.25
N ARG A 473 8.16 26.40 -0.66
CA ARG A 473 8.22 26.74 0.77
C ARG A 473 7.97 25.53 1.66
N PHE A 474 7.33 24.48 1.16
CA PHE A 474 7.01 23.25 1.90
C PHE A 474 7.88 22.07 1.49
N LYS A 475 9.01 22.35 0.82
CA LYS A 475 9.98 21.32 0.43
C LYS A 475 10.47 20.54 1.65
N SER A 476 10.60 19.24 1.48
CA SER A 476 11.15 18.34 2.48
C SER A 476 12.69 18.28 2.42
N ASP A 477 13.30 17.82 3.51
CA ASP A 477 14.77 17.67 3.60
C ASP A 477 15.30 16.45 2.82
N ASP A 478 14.40 15.54 2.42
CA ASP A 478 14.68 14.40 1.54
C ASP A 478 14.19 14.68 0.11
N ASP A 479 14.25 13.68 -0.78
CA ASP A 479 13.75 13.78 -2.16
C ASP A 479 12.22 13.75 -2.28
N SER A 480 11.51 13.76 -1.16
CA SER A 480 10.05 13.77 -1.14
C SER A 480 9.48 15.02 -1.79
N ALA A 481 8.42 14.85 -2.55
CA ALA A 481 7.68 15.97 -3.09
C ALA A 481 6.96 16.74 -1.96
N PRO A 482 6.79 18.06 -2.08
CA PRO A 482 6.13 18.89 -1.08
C PRO A 482 4.72 18.40 -0.75
N ALA A 483 4.32 18.56 0.52
CA ALA A 483 2.96 18.29 0.96
C ALA A 483 2.55 19.27 2.08
N PHE A 484 1.37 19.85 1.92
CA PHE A 484 0.82 20.80 2.88
C PHE A 484 -0.71 20.80 2.86
N THR A 485 -1.30 21.38 3.86
CA THR A 485 -2.74 21.63 3.93
C THR A 485 -3.04 23.11 3.81
N LEU A 486 -4.18 23.44 3.21
CA LEU A 486 -4.78 24.76 3.25
C LEU A 486 -6.01 24.71 4.15
N SER A 487 -6.04 25.57 5.17
CA SER A 487 -7.26 25.87 5.93
C SER A 487 -7.88 27.13 5.35
N VAL A 488 -9.10 27.00 4.80
CA VAL A 488 -9.80 28.07 4.07
C VAL A 488 -10.97 28.55 4.89
N THR A 489 -11.00 29.86 5.16
CA THR A 489 -12.15 30.55 5.77
C THR A 489 -12.91 31.28 4.66
N TYR A 490 -14.22 31.13 4.66
CA TYR A 490 -15.13 31.76 3.69
C TYR A 490 -16.02 32.80 4.37
N GLN A 491 -16.36 33.84 3.58
CA GLN A 491 -17.37 34.83 3.96
C GLN A 491 -18.77 34.28 3.85
#